data_74facaf996e095dc9694447aa39c5fe3
#
_entry.id   74facaf996e095dc9694447aa39c5fe3
#
_cell.length_a   1.000
_cell.length_b   1.000
_cell.length_c   1.000
_cell.angle_alpha   90.00
_cell.angle_beta   90.00
_cell.angle_gamma   90.00
#
_symmetry.space_group_name_H-M   'P 1'
#
loop_
_entity.id
_entity.type
_entity.pdbx_description
1 polymer ?
#
loop_
_entity_poly.entity_id
_entity_poly.type
_entity_poly.pdbx_seq_one_letter_code
_entity_poly.pdbx_strand_id
1 'polypeptide(L)'
;MKTIFPILLPLLLSVTLTAQPEKAQPVFKDGEAQIVPAFEDAADWIRHDLFVETTFDSDGDGKPDRMHVDVTRPKQTETAGLKLPVIYATSPYYSGVAEGGRELFWNVRHELGAAAPNDHVHPEVTRRGKRPVISNSEVDKWVPRGYIVVHSCSPGTGLSQGSPTVGGENESLAPKAVIDWLNGRAKGYTEPTGGEEVKAYWTTGKVGMTGTSYNGTLPLAAATTGVEGLEAIIPIAPNTSYYHYYRSNGLVRSPGGYLGEDLDVLYDFIHSGAEDKRARNNRVVRDTEMKNGMDRITGDYNDFWAGRDYLTHMPKMKAALLMSHGFNDWNVMPEHSYRIYNKAREMGLPTQIYYHQNGHGGPPPLKMMNRWFTRYLHGEENGVENDPKAWITRERAERDEPTPYADYPNPQATDVTLFPTAGAPGHGGLGLEQTRATGRETLTDNYSFKAEALAAAELTEHRLIYVSPTLTEDIHLSGTPKVTVRMAASKPRANLSVYLVSLPWEEGRRTVITDNLITRGWADFRNHNDIRKEEDVKPGTFVDVSFDLMPDDQLLRAGQQIGLLIFSSDKEFTLWPEPGTELTVDLAGTSVTLPVLGGKQALGKAFAGE
;
A
#
# COMPACT_ATOMS: atom_id res chain seq x y z
N MET A 1 57.44 -88.38 11.46
CA MET A 1 57.67 -86.96 11.23
C MET A 1 56.39 -86.37 10.65
N LYS A 2 55.61 -85.63 11.49
CA LYS A 2 54.40 -84.92 11.03
C LYS A 2 54.73 -83.44 11.03
N THR A 3 54.75 -82.85 9.86
CA THR A 3 55.03 -81.45 9.62
C THR A 3 53.71 -80.66 9.85
N ILE A 4 53.72 -79.73 10.82
CA ILE A 4 52.62 -78.83 11.11
C ILE A 4 52.90 -77.55 10.35
N PHE A 5 52.00 -77.13 9.42
CA PHE A 5 51.99 -75.82 8.81
C PHE A 5 51.10 -74.87 9.64
N PRO A 6 51.56 -73.63 9.97
CA PRO A 6 50.69 -72.65 10.58
C PRO A 6 49.87 -71.93 9.54
N ILE A 7 48.54 -71.91 9.76
CA ILE A 7 47.60 -71.10 9.00
C ILE A 7 47.66 -69.64 9.53
N LEU A 8 48.12 -68.72 8.69
CA LEU A 8 48.02 -67.27 8.95
C LEU A 8 46.62 -66.79 8.55
N LEU A 9 45.83 -66.36 9.52
CA LEU A 9 44.51 -65.72 9.30
C LEU A 9 44.75 -64.20 9.08
N PRO A 10 44.31 -63.58 7.93
CA PRO A 10 44.42 -62.15 7.79
C PRO A 10 43.32 -61.44 8.61
N LEU A 11 43.74 -60.57 9.53
CA LEU A 11 42.89 -59.65 10.28
C LEU A 11 42.43 -58.55 9.31
N LEU A 12 41.16 -58.61 8.83
CA LEU A 12 40.52 -57.53 8.11
C LEU A 12 40.13 -56.43 9.12
N LEU A 13 40.92 -55.34 9.16
CA LEU A 13 40.50 -54.10 9.83
C LEU A 13 39.44 -53.43 8.95
N SER A 14 38.20 -53.55 9.34
CA SER A 14 37.10 -52.76 8.81
C SER A 14 37.21 -51.31 9.36
N VAL A 15 37.76 -50.43 8.54
CA VAL A 15 37.69 -48.98 8.80
C VAL A 15 36.25 -48.56 8.52
N THR A 16 35.44 -48.44 9.55
CA THR A 16 34.16 -47.71 9.45
C THR A 16 34.48 -46.24 9.27
N LEU A 17 34.42 -45.76 8.01
CA LEU A 17 34.28 -44.34 7.73
C LEU A 17 32.92 -43.91 8.30
N THR A 18 32.93 -43.33 9.49
CA THR A 18 31.81 -42.52 9.95
C THR A 18 31.77 -41.28 9.04
N ALA A 19 30.86 -41.27 8.05
CA ALA A 19 30.55 -40.06 7.32
C ALA A 19 30.14 -39.00 8.36
N GLN A 20 30.90 -37.92 8.45
CA GLN A 20 30.45 -36.74 9.22
C GLN A 20 29.08 -36.37 8.67
N PRO A 21 28.07 -36.13 9.52
CA PRO A 21 26.77 -35.70 9.05
C PRO A 21 26.96 -34.45 8.19
N GLU A 22 26.49 -34.53 6.97
CA GLU A 22 26.55 -33.43 6.02
C GLU A 22 25.92 -32.19 6.70
N LYS A 23 26.64 -31.09 6.73
CA LYS A 23 26.15 -29.87 7.39
C LYS A 23 24.89 -29.43 6.64
N ALA A 24 23.77 -29.30 7.35
CA ALA A 24 22.51 -28.83 6.78
C ALA A 24 22.71 -27.48 6.09
N GLN A 25 22.22 -27.38 4.86
CA GLN A 25 22.27 -26.20 4.00
C GLN A 25 20.87 -25.90 3.44
N PRO A 26 20.56 -24.68 3.02
CA PRO A 26 19.38 -24.39 2.22
C PRO A 26 19.34 -25.27 0.97
N VAL A 27 18.15 -25.73 0.61
CA VAL A 27 17.91 -26.59 -0.56
C VAL A 27 17.02 -25.85 -1.55
N PHE A 28 17.40 -25.85 -2.83
CA PHE A 28 16.64 -25.18 -3.89
C PHE A 28 16.13 -26.21 -4.90
N LYS A 29 14.88 -26.05 -5.29
CA LYS A 29 14.23 -26.85 -6.32
C LYS A 29 13.24 -25.99 -7.09
N ASP A 30 13.24 -26.08 -8.40
CA ASP A 30 12.36 -25.32 -9.30
C ASP A 30 12.45 -23.79 -9.06
N GLY A 31 13.63 -23.30 -8.64
CA GLY A 31 13.91 -21.90 -8.35
C GLY A 31 13.36 -21.39 -7.00
N GLU A 32 12.93 -22.29 -6.12
CA GLU A 32 12.36 -22.00 -4.81
C GLU A 32 13.18 -22.63 -3.68
N ALA A 33 13.33 -21.89 -2.57
CA ALA A 33 13.87 -22.44 -1.33
C ALA A 33 12.88 -23.46 -0.73
N GLN A 34 13.38 -24.68 -0.48
CA GLN A 34 12.59 -25.77 0.06
C GLN A 34 12.65 -25.81 1.59
N ILE A 35 11.66 -26.43 2.23
CA ILE A 35 11.71 -26.73 3.65
C ILE A 35 12.83 -27.76 3.89
N VAL A 36 13.73 -27.47 4.81
CA VAL A 36 14.84 -28.33 5.22
C VAL A 36 14.49 -28.92 6.59
N PRO A 37 14.37 -30.25 6.73
CA PRO A 37 13.94 -30.86 8.00
C PRO A 37 14.79 -30.47 9.21
N ALA A 38 16.10 -30.20 8.99
CA ALA A 38 17.00 -29.75 10.04
C ALA A 38 16.72 -28.34 10.56
N PHE A 39 15.93 -27.52 9.84
CA PHE A 39 15.54 -26.16 10.22
C PHE A 39 14.10 -26.04 10.70
N GLU A 40 13.33 -27.12 10.68
CA GLU A 40 11.87 -27.08 10.85
C GLU A 40 11.42 -27.08 12.32
N ASP A 41 12.20 -27.69 13.22
CA ASP A 41 11.82 -27.78 14.62
C ASP A 41 11.95 -26.43 15.33
N ALA A 42 10.82 -25.84 15.68
CA ALA A 42 10.76 -24.55 16.37
C ALA A 42 11.42 -24.57 17.76
N ALA A 43 11.56 -25.74 18.41
CA ALA A 43 12.28 -25.87 19.67
C ALA A 43 13.80 -25.68 19.52
N ASP A 44 14.30 -25.86 18.30
CA ASP A 44 15.70 -25.69 17.95
C ASP A 44 16.06 -24.27 17.47
N TRP A 45 15.09 -23.37 17.38
CA TRP A 45 15.34 -22.01 16.93
C TRP A 45 15.94 -21.16 18.04
N ILE A 46 16.99 -20.42 17.69
CA ILE A 46 17.60 -19.43 18.57
C ILE A 46 16.84 -18.12 18.42
N ARG A 47 16.43 -17.54 19.53
CA ARG A 47 15.75 -16.25 19.56
C ARG A 47 16.57 -15.23 20.33
N HIS A 48 16.64 -14.00 19.80
CA HIS A 48 17.27 -12.86 20.45
C HIS A 48 16.23 -11.76 20.65
N ASP A 49 16.38 -11.06 21.76
CA ASP A 49 15.66 -9.82 22.10
C ASP A 49 16.72 -8.77 22.36
N LEU A 50 16.75 -7.72 21.54
CA LEU A 50 17.86 -6.75 21.54
C LEU A 50 17.43 -5.36 21.06
N PHE A 51 18.34 -4.39 21.12
CA PHE A 51 18.12 -2.99 20.81
C PHE A 51 19.18 -2.47 19.86
N VAL A 52 18.77 -1.99 18.69
CA VAL A 52 19.66 -1.46 17.65
C VAL A 52 19.68 0.06 17.71
N GLU A 53 20.88 0.63 17.84
CA GLU A 53 21.11 2.06 17.91
C GLU A 53 20.97 2.71 16.52
N THR A 54 20.22 3.78 16.47
CA THR A 54 19.97 4.59 15.27
C THR A 54 20.92 5.78 15.18
N THR A 55 20.73 6.64 14.18
CA THR A 55 21.48 7.88 14.01
C THR A 55 20.68 9.12 14.39
N PHE A 56 19.48 8.97 14.95
CA PHE A 56 18.58 10.06 15.29
C PHE A 56 18.16 10.00 16.77
N ASP A 57 17.74 11.16 17.29
CA ASP A 57 17.12 11.38 18.59
C ASP A 57 15.76 12.07 18.34
N SER A 58 14.69 11.30 18.27
CA SER A 58 13.36 11.82 17.96
C SER A 58 12.52 12.15 19.20
N ASP A 59 12.90 11.68 20.40
CA ASP A 59 12.27 12.03 21.66
C ASP A 59 13.01 13.16 22.42
N GLY A 60 14.16 13.63 21.90
CA GLY A 60 14.88 14.80 22.37
C GLY A 60 15.53 14.62 23.74
N ASP A 61 16.01 13.43 24.07
CA ASP A 61 16.70 13.17 25.33
C ASP A 61 18.22 13.35 25.24
N GLY A 62 18.73 13.70 24.07
CA GLY A 62 20.14 13.93 23.77
C GLY A 62 20.95 12.68 23.45
N LYS A 63 20.27 11.55 23.19
CA LYS A 63 20.89 10.28 22.83
C LYS A 63 20.26 9.71 21.56
N PRO A 64 21.02 8.96 20.75
CA PRO A 64 20.44 8.20 19.65
C PRO A 64 19.40 7.21 20.15
N ASP A 65 18.23 7.18 19.49
CA ASP A 65 17.17 6.23 19.79
C ASP A 65 17.60 4.79 19.49
N ARG A 66 17.15 3.84 20.30
CA ARG A 66 17.34 2.40 20.07
C ARG A 66 16.03 1.73 19.70
N MET A 67 16.06 0.97 18.61
CA MET A 67 14.91 0.20 18.14
C MET A 67 14.89 -1.19 18.76
N HIS A 68 13.76 -1.59 19.31
CA HIS A 68 13.54 -2.93 19.82
C HIS A 68 13.43 -3.92 18.66
N VAL A 69 14.25 -4.97 18.69
CA VAL A 69 14.44 -5.96 17.61
C VAL A 69 14.40 -7.36 18.19
N ASP A 70 13.66 -8.27 17.57
CA ASP A 70 13.83 -9.71 17.79
C ASP A 70 14.39 -10.41 16.55
N VAL A 71 15.10 -11.52 16.79
CA VAL A 71 15.67 -12.37 15.75
C VAL A 71 15.30 -13.81 16.01
N THR A 72 14.83 -14.51 15.00
CA THR A 72 14.62 -15.96 15.02
C THR A 72 15.48 -16.62 13.94
N ARG A 73 16.33 -17.55 14.33
CA ARG A 73 17.29 -18.22 13.42
C ARG A 73 17.43 -19.70 13.72
N PRO A 74 17.73 -20.57 12.71
CA PRO A 74 18.02 -21.98 12.94
C PRO A 74 19.28 -22.15 13.82
N LYS A 75 19.29 -23.16 14.71
CA LYS A 75 20.45 -23.44 15.59
C LYS A 75 21.75 -23.68 14.82
N GLN A 76 21.67 -24.12 13.56
CA GLN A 76 22.83 -24.38 12.69
C GLN A 76 23.66 -23.12 12.40
N THR A 77 23.05 -21.96 12.53
CA THR A 77 23.76 -20.68 12.41
C THR A 77 24.76 -20.47 13.56
N GLU A 78 24.54 -21.15 14.70
CA GLU A 78 25.45 -21.18 15.85
C GLU A 78 26.36 -22.43 15.81
N THR A 79 25.73 -23.61 15.77
CA THR A 79 26.44 -24.88 15.97
C THR A 79 27.29 -25.30 14.77
N ALA A 80 26.93 -24.87 13.55
CA ALA A 80 27.65 -25.21 12.32
C ALA A 80 28.31 -24.00 11.65
N GLY A 81 28.15 -22.78 12.20
CA GLY A 81 28.64 -21.54 11.61
C GLY A 81 27.98 -21.19 10.28
N LEU A 82 26.74 -21.69 10.05
CA LEU A 82 25.97 -21.38 8.85
C LEU A 82 25.57 -19.90 8.84
N LYS A 83 25.77 -19.23 7.69
CA LYS A 83 25.28 -17.87 7.47
C LYS A 83 24.10 -17.89 6.53
N LEU A 84 23.02 -17.21 6.92
CA LEU A 84 21.78 -17.18 6.14
C LEU A 84 21.35 -15.73 5.85
N PRO A 85 20.63 -15.50 4.75
CA PRO A 85 20.02 -14.21 4.50
C PRO A 85 18.82 -13.97 5.41
N VAL A 86 18.37 -12.72 5.47
CA VAL A 86 17.35 -12.25 6.41
C VAL A 86 16.07 -11.88 5.68
N ILE A 87 14.93 -12.32 6.21
CA ILE A 87 13.61 -11.74 5.96
C ILE A 87 13.27 -10.83 7.13
N TYR A 88 13.06 -9.55 6.86
CA TYR A 88 12.83 -8.55 7.87
C TYR A 88 11.45 -7.92 7.73
N ALA A 89 10.70 -7.87 8.83
CA ALA A 89 9.41 -7.20 8.95
C ALA A 89 9.44 -6.21 10.12
N THR A 90 8.96 -5.00 9.91
CA THR A 90 8.89 -3.96 10.95
C THR A 90 7.49 -3.37 11.00
N SER A 91 7.06 -2.90 12.18
CA SER A 91 5.67 -2.48 12.40
C SER A 91 5.53 -1.51 13.56
N PRO A 92 4.62 -0.53 13.45
CA PRO A 92 4.20 0.26 14.59
C PRO A 92 3.17 -0.46 15.47
N TYR A 93 2.63 -1.62 15.06
CA TYR A 93 1.47 -2.27 15.69
C TYR A 93 1.82 -3.44 16.62
N TYR A 94 3.03 -3.99 16.57
CA TYR A 94 3.36 -5.24 17.27
C TYR A 94 3.16 -5.18 18.79
N SER A 95 3.41 -4.05 19.40
CA SER A 95 3.28 -3.89 20.86
C SER A 95 1.93 -3.32 21.33
N GLY A 96 0.97 -3.23 20.43
CA GLY A 96 -0.37 -2.73 20.68
C GLY A 96 -0.64 -1.39 20.03
N VAL A 97 -1.91 -1.04 20.02
CA VAL A 97 -2.47 0.20 19.46
C VAL A 97 -3.47 0.78 20.43
N ALA A 98 -3.89 2.03 20.21
CA ALA A 98 -4.92 2.66 20.99
C ALA A 98 -6.23 1.86 20.94
N GLU A 99 -6.95 1.82 22.05
CA GLU A 99 -8.34 1.36 22.13
C GLU A 99 -9.25 2.58 22.08
N GLY A 100 -10.31 2.52 21.29
CA GLY A 100 -11.29 3.58 21.18
C GLY A 100 -12.16 3.41 19.94
N GLY A 101 -13.18 4.25 19.85
CA GLY A 101 -14.16 4.25 18.79
C GLY A 101 -14.06 5.51 17.92
N ARG A 102 -15.23 5.92 17.41
CA ARG A 102 -15.33 7.08 16.51
C ARG A 102 -14.99 8.41 17.15
N GLU A 103 -14.98 8.48 18.47
CA GLU A 103 -14.57 9.67 19.24
C GLU A 103 -13.10 10.05 19.03
N LEU A 104 -12.29 9.14 18.49
CA LEU A 104 -10.90 9.41 18.13
C LEU A 104 -10.77 10.16 16.79
N PHE A 105 -11.81 10.12 15.96
CA PHE A 105 -11.79 10.70 14.62
C PHE A 105 -12.27 12.14 14.64
N TRP A 106 -11.74 12.95 13.74
CA TRP A 106 -12.20 14.31 13.52
C TRP A 106 -13.66 14.34 13.10
N ASN A 107 -14.41 15.32 13.60
CA ASN A 107 -15.78 15.56 13.15
C ASN A 107 -15.74 16.13 11.71
N VAL A 108 -16.24 15.34 10.77
CA VAL A 108 -16.28 15.72 9.35
C VAL A 108 -17.40 16.67 8.97
N ARG A 109 -18.32 16.95 9.90
CA ARG A 109 -19.46 17.84 9.67
C ARG A 109 -19.06 19.30 9.93
N HIS A 110 -18.51 19.94 8.93
CA HIS A 110 -18.18 21.37 8.92
C HIS A 110 -18.02 21.88 7.49
N GLU A 111 -18.06 23.20 7.32
CA GLU A 111 -17.88 23.83 6.02
C GLU A 111 -16.47 23.63 5.48
N LEU A 112 -16.37 23.45 4.14
CA LEU A 112 -15.10 23.31 3.46
C LEU A 112 -14.26 24.59 3.64
N GLY A 113 -12.98 24.42 3.97
CA GLY A 113 -12.08 25.54 4.26
C GLY A 113 -12.25 26.15 5.66
N ALA A 114 -13.14 25.62 6.48
CA ALA A 114 -13.23 25.96 7.88
C ALA A 114 -12.37 25.03 8.75
N ALA A 115 -11.97 25.51 9.93
CA ALA A 115 -11.34 24.65 10.92
C ALA A 115 -12.34 23.58 11.39
N ALA A 116 -11.89 22.33 11.47
CA ALA A 116 -12.69 21.26 12.04
C ALA A 116 -13.07 21.56 13.51
N PRO A 117 -14.27 21.18 13.97
CA PRO A 117 -14.62 21.23 15.38
C PRO A 117 -13.60 20.45 16.22
N ASN A 118 -13.18 21.02 17.36
CA ASN A 118 -12.21 20.38 18.25
C ASN A 118 -12.94 19.54 19.30
N ASP A 119 -13.60 18.48 18.83
CA ASP A 119 -14.45 17.59 19.65
C ASP A 119 -13.97 16.13 19.64
N HIS A 120 -12.82 15.84 19.01
CA HIS A 120 -12.22 14.50 19.04
C HIS A 120 -11.43 14.26 20.34
N VAL A 121 -11.32 13.01 20.73
CA VAL A 121 -10.66 12.58 21.97
C VAL A 121 -9.32 11.91 21.63
N HIS A 122 -8.27 12.33 22.36
CA HIS A 122 -6.99 11.61 22.27
C HIS A 122 -7.03 10.37 23.16
N PRO A 123 -6.69 9.19 22.62
CA PRO A 123 -6.77 7.94 23.37
C PRO A 123 -5.65 7.81 24.40
N GLU A 124 -5.95 7.07 25.46
CA GLU A 124 -4.92 6.46 26.27
C GLU A 124 -4.49 5.13 25.63
N VAL A 125 -3.20 4.97 25.37
CA VAL A 125 -2.67 3.74 24.78
C VAL A 125 -2.17 2.81 25.87
N THR A 126 -2.82 1.67 26.01
CA THR A 126 -2.35 0.63 26.92
C THR A 126 -1.30 -0.23 26.21
N ARG A 127 -0.07 -0.18 26.72
CA ARG A 127 1.01 -1.03 26.22
C ARG A 127 0.67 -2.50 26.50
N ARG A 128 0.67 -3.32 25.47
CA ARG A 128 0.64 -4.78 25.61
C ARG A 128 2.00 -5.25 26.12
N GLY A 129 2.04 -5.76 27.33
CA GLY A 129 3.18 -6.12 28.17
C GLY A 129 4.50 -6.52 27.48
N LYS A 130 5.56 -6.59 28.27
CA LYS A 130 6.88 -7.06 27.83
C LYS A 130 6.77 -8.50 27.30
N ARG A 131 6.97 -8.70 26.00
CA ARG A 131 7.11 -10.03 25.42
C ARG A 131 8.53 -10.19 24.92
N PRO A 132 9.20 -11.33 25.16
CA PRO A 132 10.52 -11.61 24.58
C PRO A 132 10.46 -11.82 23.06
N VAL A 133 9.26 -11.89 22.48
CA VAL A 133 9.02 -12.04 21.03
C VAL A 133 8.09 -10.94 20.57
N ILE A 134 8.56 -10.09 19.66
CA ILE A 134 7.76 -8.99 19.09
C ILE A 134 6.62 -9.55 18.25
N SER A 135 6.96 -10.50 17.35
CA SER A 135 6.04 -11.14 16.42
C SER A 135 6.50 -12.55 16.06
N ASN A 136 5.55 -13.42 15.66
CA ASN A 136 5.83 -14.70 15.02
C ASN A 136 5.46 -14.71 13.52
N SER A 137 5.06 -13.55 12.97
CA SER A 137 4.77 -13.47 11.54
C SER A 137 6.01 -13.88 10.72
N GLU A 138 5.82 -14.47 9.56
CA GLU A 138 6.87 -14.91 8.64
C GLU A 138 7.79 -16.04 9.16
N VAL A 139 7.86 -16.31 10.47
CA VAL A 139 8.82 -17.25 11.08
C VAL A 139 8.63 -18.67 10.55
N ASP A 140 7.41 -19.23 10.68
CA ASP A 140 7.10 -20.61 10.25
C ASP A 140 7.20 -20.79 8.72
N LYS A 141 7.09 -19.68 7.99
CA LYS A 141 7.20 -19.67 6.53
C LYS A 141 8.65 -19.71 6.07
N TRP A 142 9.54 -18.89 6.66
CA TRP A 142 10.86 -18.64 6.12
C TRP A 142 12.01 -19.33 6.86
N VAL A 143 11.93 -19.50 8.19
CA VAL A 143 13.02 -20.17 8.94
C VAL A 143 13.22 -21.61 8.44
N PRO A 144 12.19 -22.44 8.24
CA PRO A 144 12.36 -23.77 7.68
C PRO A 144 12.97 -23.80 6.27
N ARG A 145 12.90 -22.68 5.52
CA ARG A 145 13.45 -22.55 4.17
C ARG A 145 14.86 -21.99 4.12
N GLY A 146 15.51 -21.88 5.29
CA GLY A 146 16.90 -21.42 5.35
C GLY A 146 17.06 -19.90 5.32
N TYR A 147 16.14 -19.19 5.95
CA TYR A 147 16.26 -17.75 6.23
C TYR A 147 16.32 -17.49 7.73
N ILE A 148 16.81 -16.33 8.10
CA ILE A 148 16.65 -15.74 9.42
C ILE A 148 15.48 -14.79 9.35
N VAL A 149 14.62 -14.75 10.36
CA VAL A 149 13.54 -13.78 10.44
C VAL A 149 13.84 -12.75 11.52
N VAL A 150 13.70 -11.47 11.16
CA VAL A 150 13.92 -10.33 12.04
C VAL A 150 12.65 -9.51 12.13
N HIS A 151 12.28 -9.10 13.35
CA HIS A 151 11.20 -8.13 13.56
C HIS A 151 11.70 -6.92 14.33
N SER A 152 11.11 -5.76 14.09
CA SER A 152 11.31 -4.59 14.94
C SER A 152 10.05 -3.77 15.16
N CYS A 153 10.02 -3.02 16.25
CA CYS A 153 9.01 -2.00 16.48
C CYS A 153 9.49 -0.66 15.90
N SER A 154 8.58 0.11 15.30
CA SER A 154 8.84 1.48 14.81
C SER A 154 9.21 2.44 15.96
N PRO A 155 9.84 3.60 15.67
CA PRO A 155 10.15 4.61 16.69
C PRO A 155 8.94 5.01 17.52
N GLY A 156 9.12 5.13 18.84
CA GLY A 156 8.05 5.50 19.76
C GLY A 156 6.92 4.47 19.90
N THR A 157 7.17 3.22 19.53
CA THR A 157 6.20 2.13 19.69
C THR A 157 6.81 0.96 20.49
N GLY A 158 6.01 0.35 21.34
CA GLY A 158 6.45 -0.75 22.18
C GLY A 158 7.64 -0.40 23.08
N LEU A 159 8.73 -1.12 22.93
CA LEU A 159 9.98 -0.86 23.66
C LEU A 159 11.00 -0.07 22.83
N SER A 160 10.70 0.29 21.58
CA SER A 160 11.52 1.22 20.80
C SER A 160 11.46 2.61 21.40
N GLN A 161 12.64 3.25 21.48
CA GLN A 161 12.77 4.64 21.91
C GLN A 161 12.30 5.60 20.81
N GLY A 162 12.26 6.89 21.11
CA GLY A 162 11.88 7.92 20.17
C GLY A 162 10.40 8.29 20.14
N SER A 163 9.98 8.89 19.04
CA SER A 163 8.61 9.33 18.79
C SER A 163 8.11 8.79 17.44
N PRO A 164 6.87 8.32 17.34
CA PRO A 164 6.29 8.07 16.03
C PRO A 164 6.13 9.41 15.29
N THR A 165 6.26 9.39 13.96
CA THR A 165 6.09 10.57 13.11
C THR A 165 5.13 10.35 11.95
N VAL A 166 4.65 9.14 11.80
CA VAL A 166 3.77 8.68 10.71
C VAL A 166 4.32 9.10 9.34
N GLY A 167 5.24 8.29 8.85
CA GLY A 167 5.91 8.50 7.56
C GLY A 167 7.01 9.55 7.55
N GLY A 168 7.42 10.08 8.71
CA GLY A 168 8.56 10.97 8.80
C GLY A 168 9.91 10.26 8.63
N GLU A 169 11.00 11.03 8.54
CA GLU A 169 12.33 10.53 8.20
C GLU A 169 12.84 9.44 9.16
N ASN A 170 12.55 9.57 10.47
CA ASN A 170 12.99 8.58 11.45
C ASN A 170 12.39 7.19 11.21
N GLU A 171 11.21 7.09 10.63
CA GLU A 171 10.59 5.80 10.26
C GLU A 171 11.24 5.13 9.05
N SER A 172 11.93 5.89 8.21
CA SER A 172 12.81 5.35 7.16
C SER A 172 14.19 4.96 7.70
N LEU A 173 14.73 5.74 8.62
CA LEU A 173 16.05 5.54 9.20
C LEU A 173 16.08 4.41 10.25
N ALA A 174 14.96 4.12 10.91
CA ALA A 174 14.87 3.02 11.88
C ALA A 174 15.12 1.64 11.25
N PRO A 175 14.40 1.19 10.22
CA PRO A 175 14.72 -0.06 9.54
C PRO A 175 16.09 -0.03 8.85
N LYS A 176 16.53 1.15 8.35
CA LYS A 176 17.89 1.30 7.84
C LYS A 176 18.93 0.96 8.90
N ALA A 177 18.80 1.43 10.14
CA ALA A 177 19.73 1.14 11.22
C ALA A 177 19.78 -0.36 11.53
N VAL A 178 18.65 -1.06 11.51
CA VAL A 178 18.61 -2.53 11.69
C VAL A 178 19.34 -3.25 10.56
N ILE A 179 19.16 -2.83 9.30
CA ILE A 179 19.90 -3.38 8.16
C ILE A 179 21.40 -3.08 8.27
N ASP A 180 21.75 -1.88 8.69
CA ASP A 180 23.15 -1.51 8.94
C ASP A 180 23.78 -2.36 10.07
N TRP A 181 23.05 -2.65 11.14
CA TRP A 181 23.51 -3.56 12.20
C TRP A 181 23.70 -5.00 11.68
N LEU A 182 22.77 -5.52 10.88
CA LEU A 182 22.91 -6.83 10.23
C LEU A 182 24.15 -6.93 9.33
N ASN A 183 24.66 -5.78 8.89
CA ASN A 183 25.87 -5.65 8.06
C ASN A 183 27.09 -5.11 8.81
N GLY A 184 27.03 -4.99 10.13
CA GLY A 184 28.14 -4.53 10.98
C GLY A 184 28.45 -3.04 10.90
N ARG A 185 27.56 -2.21 10.37
CA ARG A 185 27.70 -0.75 10.23
C ARG A 185 27.00 0.04 11.35
N ALA A 186 26.10 -0.59 12.12
CA ALA A 186 25.49 -0.03 13.32
C ALA A 186 25.70 -0.98 14.51
N LYS A 187 25.34 -0.54 15.72
CA LYS A 187 25.50 -1.31 16.96
C LYS A 187 24.15 -1.84 17.46
N GLY A 188 24.17 -3.08 17.93
CA GLY A 188 23.07 -3.69 18.67
C GLY A 188 23.48 -3.95 20.11
N TYR A 189 22.52 -3.94 21.04
CA TYR A 189 22.76 -4.09 22.47
C TYR A 189 21.73 -5.01 23.11
N THR A 190 22.09 -5.64 24.24
CA THR A 190 21.16 -6.49 25.02
C THR A 190 20.10 -5.70 25.77
N GLU A 191 20.30 -4.39 25.97
CA GLU A 191 19.44 -3.52 26.79
C GLU A 191 19.10 -2.20 26.08
N PRO A 192 17.96 -1.56 26.39
CA PRO A 192 17.61 -0.27 25.80
C PRO A 192 18.56 0.87 26.22
N THR A 193 19.22 0.72 27.36
CA THR A 193 20.23 1.66 27.84
C THR A 193 21.42 0.88 28.44
N GLY A 194 22.63 1.16 27.99
CA GLY A 194 23.80 0.35 28.36
C GLY A 194 23.74 -1.01 27.64
N GLY A 195 24.01 -2.10 28.39
CA GLY A 195 24.01 -3.46 27.86
C GLY A 195 25.27 -3.86 27.10
N GLU A 196 25.40 -5.15 26.78
CA GLU A 196 26.51 -5.71 26.01
C GLU A 196 26.25 -5.53 24.51
N GLU A 197 27.30 -5.27 23.73
CA GLU A 197 27.20 -5.17 22.26
C GLU A 197 26.97 -6.55 21.65
N VAL A 198 25.99 -6.66 20.77
CA VAL A 198 25.61 -7.87 20.03
C VAL A 198 25.91 -7.69 18.55
N LYS A 199 26.68 -8.60 17.96
CA LYS A 199 27.03 -8.61 16.53
C LYS A 199 26.24 -9.69 15.78
N ALA A 200 25.77 -9.36 14.59
CA ALA A 200 25.01 -10.26 13.72
C ALA A 200 25.93 -11.14 12.85
N TYR A 201 26.84 -11.90 13.45
CA TYR A 201 27.85 -12.72 12.75
C TYR A 201 27.27 -13.90 11.94
N TRP A 202 26.04 -14.25 12.19
CA TRP A 202 25.32 -15.39 11.66
C TRP A 202 24.56 -15.09 10.34
N THR A 203 24.58 -13.85 9.86
CA THR A 203 23.90 -13.46 8.61
C THR A 203 24.89 -13.32 7.44
N THR A 204 24.37 -13.45 6.21
CA THR A 204 25.08 -13.10 4.97
C THR A 204 25.13 -11.60 4.74
N GLY A 205 24.34 -10.81 5.48
CA GLY A 205 24.14 -9.38 5.25
C GLY A 205 23.07 -9.06 4.20
N LYS A 206 22.61 -10.03 3.41
CA LYS A 206 21.52 -9.83 2.46
C LYS A 206 20.18 -9.85 3.16
N VAL A 207 19.39 -8.80 2.95
CA VAL A 207 18.10 -8.59 3.60
C VAL A 207 17.00 -8.45 2.55
N GLY A 208 15.90 -9.15 2.77
CA GLY A 208 14.62 -8.90 2.10
C GLY A 208 13.60 -8.39 3.09
N MET A 209 12.71 -7.49 2.68
CA MET A 209 11.63 -7.00 3.54
C MET A 209 10.26 -7.27 2.94
N THR A 210 9.28 -7.53 3.82
CA THR A 210 7.88 -7.71 3.43
C THR A 210 6.94 -7.28 4.56
N GLY A 211 5.71 -7.00 4.22
CA GLY A 211 4.65 -6.66 5.16
C GLY A 211 3.43 -6.09 4.44
N THR A 212 2.31 -5.98 5.17
CA THR A 212 1.04 -5.51 4.62
C THR A 212 0.66 -4.17 5.23
N SER A 213 0.07 -3.27 4.43
CA SER A 213 -0.42 -1.97 4.89
C SER A 213 0.74 -1.07 5.37
N TYR A 214 0.68 -0.51 6.56
CA TYR A 214 1.80 0.22 7.16
C TYR A 214 3.10 -0.63 7.20
N ASN A 215 2.97 -1.92 7.51
CA ASN A 215 4.12 -2.83 7.48
C ASN A 215 4.64 -3.04 6.05
N GLY A 216 3.81 -2.82 5.03
CA GLY A 216 4.19 -2.79 3.61
C GLY A 216 4.83 -1.46 3.19
N THR A 217 4.47 -0.37 3.84
CA THR A 217 5.08 0.96 3.68
C THR A 217 6.55 0.97 4.13
N LEU A 218 6.84 0.34 5.26
CA LEU A 218 8.18 0.40 5.87
C LEU A 218 9.30 -0.29 5.05
N PRO A 219 9.07 -1.39 4.32
CA PRO A 219 10.03 -1.89 3.32
C PRO A 219 10.40 -0.86 2.26
N LEU A 220 9.39 -0.11 1.77
CA LEU A 220 9.63 0.96 0.80
C LEU A 220 10.37 2.14 1.46
N ALA A 221 9.98 2.53 2.67
CA ALA A 221 10.66 3.57 3.45
C ALA A 221 12.16 3.25 3.63
N ALA A 222 12.48 1.99 3.99
CA ALA A 222 13.87 1.53 4.08
C ALA A 222 14.59 1.58 2.73
N ALA A 223 13.96 1.07 1.67
CA ALA A 223 14.56 0.99 0.33
C ALA A 223 14.87 2.36 -0.26
N THR A 224 14.04 3.36 -0.01
CA THR A 224 14.25 4.73 -0.49
C THR A 224 15.38 5.48 0.24
N THR A 225 15.93 4.93 1.33
CA THR A 225 17.18 5.43 1.93
C THR A 225 18.42 5.06 1.13
N GLY A 226 18.32 4.07 0.25
CA GLY A 226 19.45 3.50 -0.51
C GLY A 226 20.37 2.63 0.33
N VAL A 227 19.88 2.08 1.47
CA VAL A 227 20.67 1.26 2.39
C VAL A 227 21.27 0.05 1.68
N GLU A 228 22.56 -0.17 1.87
CA GLU A 228 23.27 -1.35 1.34
C GLU A 228 22.87 -2.62 2.10
N GLY A 229 22.72 -3.73 1.37
CA GLY A 229 22.31 -5.02 1.92
C GLY A 229 20.79 -5.25 1.84
N LEU A 230 19.98 -4.24 1.55
CA LEU A 230 18.57 -4.45 1.21
C LEU A 230 18.44 -4.80 -0.28
N GLU A 231 18.31 -6.11 -0.56
CA GLU A 231 18.36 -6.65 -1.93
C GLU A 231 16.99 -6.72 -2.60
N ALA A 232 15.92 -6.98 -1.82
CA ALA A 232 14.58 -7.15 -2.35
C ALA A 232 13.50 -6.72 -1.37
N ILE A 233 12.39 -6.19 -1.88
CA ILE A 233 11.21 -5.88 -1.09
C ILE A 233 9.94 -6.43 -1.73
N ILE A 234 9.01 -6.86 -0.88
CA ILE A 234 7.65 -7.29 -1.27
C ILE A 234 6.64 -6.48 -0.45
N PRO A 235 6.38 -5.21 -0.81
CA PRO A 235 5.34 -4.39 -0.18
C PRO A 235 3.95 -4.88 -0.59
N ILE A 236 3.06 -5.09 0.37
CA ILE A 236 1.70 -5.57 0.16
C ILE A 236 0.74 -4.48 0.60
N ALA A 237 -0.07 -3.95 -0.32
CA ALA A 237 -0.99 -2.84 -0.09
C ALA A 237 -0.35 -1.67 0.70
N PRO A 238 0.84 -1.18 0.28
CA PRO A 238 1.57 -0.16 1.02
C PRO A 238 0.94 1.21 0.87
N ASN A 239 0.91 2.01 1.94
CA ASN A 239 0.75 3.44 1.82
C ASN A 239 2.07 4.06 1.32
N THR A 240 2.07 4.61 0.12
CA THR A 240 3.28 5.16 -0.52
C THR A 240 3.35 6.68 -0.49
N SER A 241 2.29 7.32 -0.03
CA SER A 241 2.19 8.77 0.17
C SER A 241 1.09 9.08 1.17
N TYR A 242 1.44 9.67 2.30
CA TYR A 242 0.43 10.06 3.28
C TYR A 242 -0.48 11.20 2.79
N TYR A 243 -0.03 12.01 1.82
CA TYR A 243 -0.91 12.94 1.12
C TYR A 243 -2.02 12.18 0.39
N HIS A 244 -1.69 11.26 -0.51
CA HIS A 244 -2.67 10.48 -1.27
C HIS A 244 -3.52 9.55 -0.39
N TYR A 245 -3.12 9.31 0.86
CA TYR A 245 -3.91 8.56 1.82
C TYR A 245 -5.00 9.41 2.50
N TYR A 246 -4.70 10.69 2.79
CA TYR A 246 -5.61 11.62 3.49
C TYR A 246 -6.11 12.78 2.63
N ARG A 247 -5.63 12.92 1.40
CA ARG A 247 -6.02 13.95 0.43
C ARG A 247 -6.18 13.33 -0.95
N SER A 248 -6.90 14.01 -1.82
CA SER A 248 -7.01 13.64 -3.23
C SER A 248 -7.19 14.91 -4.07
N ASN A 249 -6.20 15.26 -4.86
CA ASN A 249 -6.24 16.44 -5.73
C ASN A 249 -6.73 17.71 -5.00
N GLY A 250 -6.13 18.02 -3.83
CA GLY A 250 -6.51 19.15 -2.98
C GLY A 250 -7.70 18.91 -2.05
N LEU A 251 -8.49 17.88 -2.29
CA LEU A 251 -9.65 17.54 -1.48
C LEU A 251 -9.22 16.82 -0.20
N VAL A 252 -9.71 17.28 0.96
CA VAL A 252 -9.53 16.62 2.26
C VAL A 252 -10.46 15.41 2.33
N ARG A 253 -9.88 14.23 2.46
CA ARG A 253 -10.64 12.97 2.60
C ARG A 253 -10.06 12.06 3.67
N SER A 254 -10.76 10.99 3.95
CA SER A 254 -10.34 9.93 4.87
C SER A 254 -10.23 8.60 4.13
N PRO A 255 -9.44 7.65 4.65
CA PRO A 255 -9.39 6.29 4.11
C PRO A 255 -10.73 5.57 4.31
N GLY A 256 -11.04 4.63 3.42
CA GLY A 256 -12.28 3.86 3.50
C GLY A 256 -12.41 3.09 4.81
N GLY A 257 -13.56 3.26 5.46
CA GLY A 257 -13.85 2.68 6.78
C GLY A 257 -13.39 3.52 7.98
N TYR A 258 -12.62 4.60 7.75
CA TYR A 258 -12.01 5.42 8.79
C TYR A 258 -12.35 6.92 8.61
N LEU A 259 -13.60 7.23 8.28
CA LEU A 259 -14.04 8.60 8.05
C LEU A 259 -13.77 9.49 9.28
N GLY A 260 -13.00 10.58 9.06
CA GLY A 260 -12.50 11.47 10.09
C GLY A 260 -11.08 11.13 10.59
N GLU A 261 -10.48 10.03 10.11
CA GLU A 261 -9.05 9.79 10.34
C GLU A 261 -8.19 10.77 9.54
N ASP A 262 -7.12 11.24 10.16
CA ASP A 262 -6.01 11.95 9.53
C ASP A 262 -4.70 11.56 10.23
N LEU A 263 -3.59 12.12 9.82
CA LEU A 263 -2.24 11.72 10.24
C LEU A 263 -2.05 11.76 11.76
N ASP A 264 -2.61 12.75 12.44
CA ASP A 264 -2.54 12.90 13.90
C ASP A 264 -3.38 11.85 14.66
N VAL A 265 -4.48 11.41 14.08
CA VAL A 265 -5.28 10.29 14.61
C VAL A 265 -4.48 8.99 14.51
N LEU A 266 -3.84 8.74 13.36
CA LEU A 266 -2.98 7.58 13.19
C LEU A 266 -1.76 7.63 14.13
N TYR A 267 -1.18 8.83 14.36
CA TYR A 267 -0.12 9.03 15.35
C TYR A 267 -0.58 8.58 16.74
N ASP A 268 -1.74 9.07 17.20
CA ASP A 268 -2.30 8.70 18.50
C ASP A 268 -2.57 7.19 18.58
N PHE A 269 -3.04 6.59 17.49
CA PHE A 269 -3.36 5.18 17.42
C PHE A 269 -2.14 4.27 17.61
N ILE A 270 -0.95 4.67 17.13
CA ILE A 270 0.27 3.86 17.19
C ILE A 270 1.22 4.23 18.33
N HIS A 271 1.02 5.37 19.03
CA HIS A 271 1.96 5.88 20.03
C HIS A 271 1.94 5.05 21.32
N SER A 272 2.43 3.82 21.25
CA SER A 272 2.50 2.85 22.35
C SER A 272 3.84 2.84 23.12
N GLY A 273 4.74 3.78 22.84
CA GLY A 273 6.08 3.89 23.44
C GLY A 273 6.09 4.32 24.90
N ALA A 274 7.24 4.80 25.38
CA ALA A 274 7.47 5.18 26.76
C ALA A 274 6.51 6.29 27.23
N GLU A 275 5.82 6.09 28.34
CA GLU A 275 4.80 7.01 28.86
C GLU A 275 5.39 8.36 29.30
N ASP A 276 6.58 8.35 29.88
CA ASP A 276 7.28 9.57 30.34
C ASP A 276 7.66 10.51 29.18
N LYS A 277 7.79 9.99 27.96
CA LYS A 277 8.10 10.76 26.75
C LYS A 277 6.85 11.29 26.03
N ARG A 278 5.68 10.70 26.28
CA ARG A 278 4.46 10.97 25.53
C ARG A 278 4.05 12.43 25.52
N ALA A 279 4.06 13.10 26.68
CA ALA A 279 3.66 14.51 26.79
C ALA A 279 4.53 15.44 25.92
N ARG A 280 5.84 15.19 25.88
CA ARG A 280 6.77 15.94 25.01
C ARG A 280 6.51 15.63 23.55
N ASN A 281 6.44 14.34 23.20
CA ASN A 281 6.25 13.88 21.82
C ASN A 281 4.93 14.40 21.25
N ASN A 282 3.83 14.33 21.99
CA ASN A 282 2.54 14.88 21.57
C ASN A 282 2.66 16.38 21.28
N ARG A 283 3.26 17.17 22.19
CA ARG A 283 3.39 18.62 22.00
C ARG A 283 4.24 18.98 20.77
N VAL A 284 5.36 18.27 20.53
CA VAL A 284 6.29 18.60 19.45
C VAL A 284 5.78 18.05 18.11
N VAL A 285 5.43 16.77 18.04
CA VAL A 285 5.10 16.09 16.77
C VAL A 285 3.63 16.33 16.42
N ARG A 286 2.68 15.89 17.24
CA ARG A 286 1.26 15.96 16.92
C ARG A 286 0.72 17.40 16.95
N ASP A 287 0.91 18.11 18.09
CA ASP A 287 0.25 19.39 18.36
C ASP A 287 0.96 20.58 17.69
N THR A 288 2.19 20.38 17.17
CA THR A 288 2.95 21.43 16.48
C THR A 288 3.24 21.05 15.05
N GLU A 289 4.06 20.02 14.79
CA GLU A 289 4.50 19.69 13.44
C GLU A 289 3.34 19.23 12.57
N MET A 290 2.59 18.19 13.00
CA MET A 290 1.47 17.66 12.23
C MET A 290 0.35 18.70 12.09
N LYS A 291 -0.04 19.36 13.18
CA LYS A 291 -1.09 20.38 13.16
C LYS A 291 -0.81 21.49 12.15
N ASN A 292 0.44 21.94 12.03
CA ASN A 292 0.82 22.99 11.09
C ASN A 292 1.02 22.46 9.66
N GLY A 293 1.47 21.21 9.50
CA GLY A 293 1.85 20.65 8.22
C GLY A 293 0.71 20.00 7.44
N MET A 294 -0.27 19.39 8.12
CA MET A 294 -1.34 18.63 7.47
C MET A 294 -2.29 19.46 6.61
N ASP A 295 -2.45 20.74 6.95
CA ASP A 295 -3.34 21.68 6.26
C ASP A 295 -4.72 21.08 5.89
N ARG A 296 -5.60 20.97 6.89
CA ARG A 296 -6.99 20.53 6.68
C ARG A 296 -7.89 21.60 6.06
N ILE A 297 -7.38 22.82 5.87
CA ILE A 297 -8.17 23.96 5.39
C ILE A 297 -8.10 24.05 3.87
N THR A 298 -6.90 24.02 3.29
CA THR A 298 -6.70 24.10 1.84
C THR A 298 -6.60 22.73 1.17
N GLY A 299 -6.06 21.75 1.88
CA GLY A 299 -5.76 20.42 1.34
C GLY A 299 -4.56 20.40 0.39
N ASP A 300 -3.76 21.48 0.36
CA ASP A 300 -2.62 21.64 -0.53
C ASP A 300 -1.50 20.63 -0.25
N TYR A 301 -0.84 20.17 -1.31
CA TYR A 301 0.38 19.36 -1.24
C TYR A 301 1.59 20.26 -0.95
N ASN A 302 1.98 20.34 0.31
CA ASN A 302 3.12 21.14 0.78
C ASN A 302 4.37 20.28 1.09
N ASP A 303 5.43 20.90 1.61
CA ASP A 303 6.69 20.21 1.91
C ASP A 303 6.56 19.17 3.04
N PHE A 304 5.62 19.34 3.96
CA PHE A 304 5.32 18.35 4.99
C PHE A 304 4.84 17.02 4.38
N TRP A 305 3.95 17.11 3.39
CA TRP A 305 3.46 15.95 2.64
C TRP A 305 4.53 15.40 1.69
N ALA A 306 5.32 16.27 1.05
CA ALA A 306 6.42 15.84 0.19
C ALA A 306 7.47 15.00 0.93
N GLY A 307 7.75 15.32 2.20
CA GLY A 307 8.60 14.52 3.07
C GLY A 307 8.03 13.14 3.44
N ARG A 308 6.72 12.95 3.22
CA ARG A 308 5.96 11.72 3.49
C ARG A 308 5.44 11.05 2.20
N ASP A 309 6.01 11.38 1.06
CA ASP A 309 5.74 10.78 -0.25
C ASP A 309 6.99 10.05 -0.74
N TYR A 310 6.98 8.73 -0.66
CA TYR A 310 8.14 7.89 -1.00
C TYR A 310 8.52 7.94 -2.48
N LEU A 311 7.59 8.36 -3.36
CA LEU A 311 7.91 8.57 -4.78
C LEU A 311 9.05 9.59 -4.96
N THR A 312 9.08 10.64 -4.13
CA THR A 312 10.10 11.70 -4.17
C THR A 312 11.50 11.18 -3.78
N HIS A 313 11.55 10.10 -3.01
CA HIS A 313 12.80 9.49 -2.50
C HIS A 313 13.27 8.28 -3.32
N MET A 314 12.46 7.80 -4.27
CA MET A 314 12.76 6.65 -5.14
C MET A 314 14.15 6.66 -5.81
N PRO A 315 14.73 7.82 -6.24
CA PRO A 315 16.02 7.81 -6.93
C PRO A 315 17.18 7.14 -6.18
N LYS A 316 17.08 6.95 -4.86
CA LYS A 316 18.09 6.25 -4.06
C LYS A 316 17.87 4.73 -4.00
N MET A 317 16.69 4.25 -4.35
CA MET A 317 16.32 2.84 -4.24
C MET A 317 17.14 1.95 -5.19
N LYS A 318 17.60 0.80 -4.68
CA LYS A 318 18.35 -0.21 -5.43
C LYS A 318 17.70 -1.59 -5.35
N ALA A 319 16.87 -1.83 -4.35
CA ALA A 319 16.25 -3.12 -4.08
C ALA A 319 15.30 -3.55 -5.21
N ALA A 320 15.29 -4.85 -5.51
CA ALA A 320 14.30 -5.44 -6.41
C ALA A 320 12.89 -5.37 -5.81
N LEU A 321 11.88 -5.07 -6.62
CA LEU A 321 10.52 -4.76 -6.20
C LEU A 321 9.49 -5.77 -6.72
N LEU A 322 8.84 -6.52 -5.83
CA LEU A 322 7.60 -7.24 -6.13
C LEU A 322 6.45 -6.56 -5.39
N MET A 323 5.71 -5.70 -6.09
CA MET A 323 4.58 -4.96 -5.53
C MET A 323 3.31 -5.81 -5.50
N SER A 324 2.48 -5.67 -4.46
CA SER A 324 1.18 -6.35 -4.39
C SER A 324 0.08 -5.40 -3.94
N HIS A 325 -1.12 -5.45 -4.61
CA HIS A 325 -2.28 -4.66 -4.22
C HIS A 325 -3.61 -5.29 -4.65
N GLY A 326 -4.71 -4.86 -4.02
CA GLY A 326 -6.06 -5.16 -4.46
C GLY A 326 -6.69 -3.98 -5.20
N PHE A 327 -7.34 -4.21 -6.34
CA PHE A 327 -8.08 -3.15 -7.05
C PHE A 327 -9.27 -2.61 -6.22
N ASN A 328 -9.82 -3.44 -5.33
CA ASN A 328 -10.88 -3.06 -4.39
C ASN A 328 -10.38 -2.57 -3.03
N ASP A 329 -9.13 -2.17 -2.94
CA ASP A 329 -8.60 -1.58 -1.71
C ASP A 329 -9.01 -0.11 -1.61
N TRP A 330 -10.07 0.14 -0.83
CA TRP A 330 -10.57 1.49 -0.58
C TRP A 330 -10.09 2.07 0.75
N ASN A 331 -9.23 1.34 1.46
CA ASN A 331 -8.46 1.87 2.58
C ASN A 331 -7.17 2.52 2.06
N VAL A 332 -6.23 1.73 1.55
CA VAL A 332 -5.06 2.21 0.81
C VAL A 332 -5.35 2.04 -0.68
N MET A 333 -5.57 3.13 -1.38
CA MET A 333 -6.01 3.10 -2.79
C MET A 333 -4.98 2.41 -3.70
N PRO A 334 -5.40 1.69 -4.75
CA PRO A 334 -4.49 0.94 -5.63
C PRO A 334 -3.47 1.82 -6.38
N GLU A 335 -3.71 3.13 -6.51
CA GLU A 335 -2.76 4.08 -7.07
C GLU A 335 -1.42 4.10 -6.33
N HIS A 336 -1.43 3.85 -5.01
CA HIS A 336 -0.20 3.83 -4.20
C HIS A 336 0.84 2.85 -4.76
N SER A 337 0.42 1.65 -5.10
CA SER A 337 1.32 0.66 -5.69
C SER A 337 1.67 0.98 -7.14
N TYR A 338 0.71 1.48 -7.92
CA TYR A 338 0.92 1.80 -9.33
C TYR A 338 1.97 2.89 -9.54
N ARG A 339 1.93 3.96 -8.75
CA ARG A 339 2.90 5.07 -8.80
C ARG A 339 4.35 4.59 -8.59
N ILE A 340 4.56 3.76 -7.58
CA ILE A 340 5.89 3.22 -7.26
C ILE A 340 6.35 2.20 -8.29
N TYR A 341 5.46 1.32 -8.74
CA TYR A 341 5.74 0.35 -9.79
C TYR A 341 6.26 1.01 -11.07
N ASN A 342 5.52 2.03 -11.55
CA ASN A 342 5.92 2.79 -12.73
C ASN A 342 7.28 3.44 -12.54
N LYS A 343 7.51 4.08 -11.41
CA LYS A 343 8.80 4.74 -11.14
C LYS A 343 9.96 3.76 -11.07
N ALA A 344 9.78 2.61 -10.43
CA ALA A 344 10.80 1.58 -10.35
C ALA A 344 11.16 1.05 -11.75
N ARG A 345 10.17 0.89 -12.64
CA ARG A 345 10.39 0.51 -14.03
C ARG A 345 11.15 1.56 -14.82
N GLU A 346 10.76 2.83 -14.70
CA GLU A 346 11.49 3.96 -15.33
C GLU A 346 12.96 4.00 -14.90
N MET A 347 13.24 3.63 -13.65
CA MET A 347 14.60 3.53 -13.11
C MET A 347 15.37 2.28 -13.56
N GLY A 348 14.71 1.33 -14.23
CA GLY A 348 15.31 0.08 -14.67
C GLY A 348 15.55 -0.92 -13.53
N LEU A 349 14.87 -0.79 -12.40
CA LEU A 349 14.96 -1.75 -11.30
C LEU A 349 14.28 -3.07 -11.68
N PRO A 350 14.76 -4.23 -11.20
CA PRO A 350 14.01 -5.48 -11.29
C PRO A 350 12.66 -5.29 -10.59
N THR A 351 11.56 -5.38 -11.38
CA THR A 351 10.25 -4.97 -10.88
C THR A 351 9.16 -5.88 -11.42
N GLN A 352 8.29 -6.33 -10.52
CA GLN A 352 7.02 -7.01 -10.84
C GLN A 352 5.89 -6.42 -10.01
N ILE A 353 4.65 -6.52 -10.50
CA ILE A 353 3.44 -6.19 -9.76
C ILE A 353 2.43 -7.34 -9.79
N TYR A 354 1.82 -7.60 -8.64
CA TYR A 354 0.71 -8.53 -8.49
C TYR A 354 -0.52 -7.76 -8.06
N TYR A 355 -1.60 -7.88 -8.83
CA TYR A 355 -2.91 -7.33 -8.48
C TYR A 355 -3.97 -8.42 -8.33
N HIS A 356 -4.95 -8.17 -7.46
CA HIS A 356 -6.10 -9.04 -7.28
C HIS A 356 -7.40 -8.23 -7.12
N GLN A 357 -8.55 -8.88 -7.25
CA GLN A 357 -9.88 -8.24 -7.21
C GLN A 357 -10.42 -8.03 -5.78
N ASN A 358 -9.66 -8.34 -4.72
CA ASN A 358 -10.11 -8.18 -3.35
C ASN A 358 -9.72 -6.81 -2.77
N GLY A 359 -10.18 -6.54 -1.54
CA GLY A 359 -9.89 -5.34 -0.76
C GLY A 359 -8.49 -5.32 -0.15
N HIS A 360 -8.37 -4.63 0.98
CA HIS A 360 -7.10 -4.33 1.65
C HIS A 360 -6.29 -5.57 2.04
N GLY A 361 -5.02 -5.60 1.65
CA GLY A 361 -4.09 -6.70 1.91
C GLY A 361 -3.89 -7.62 0.71
N GLY A 362 -3.62 -8.91 0.97
CA GLY A 362 -3.46 -9.90 -0.09
C GLY A 362 -2.05 -10.04 -0.64
N PRO A 363 -1.18 -10.85 0.01
CA PRO A 363 0.16 -11.13 -0.52
C PRO A 363 0.09 -11.84 -1.87
N PRO A 364 1.14 -11.73 -2.71
CA PRO A 364 1.30 -12.60 -3.86
C PRO A 364 1.29 -14.08 -3.44
N PRO A 365 1.00 -15.02 -4.34
CA PRO A 365 1.18 -16.45 -4.09
C PRO A 365 2.55 -16.73 -3.49
N LEU A 366 2.62 -17.66 -2.52
CA LEU A 366 3.88 -18.01 -1.84
C LEU A 366 4.99 -18.39 -2.83
N LYS A 367 4.64 -19.08 -3.92
CA LYS A 367 5.58 -19.42 -4.98
C LYS A 367 6.27 -18.19 -5.58
N MET A 368 5.51 -17.11 -5.84
CA MET A 368 6.08 -15.86 -6.38
C MET A 368 7.03 -15.22 -5.37
N MET A 369 6.60 -15.10 -4.11
CA MET A 369 7.42 -14.53 -3.04
C MET A 369 8.70 -15.34 -2.81
N ASN A 370 8.59 -16.68 -2.81
CA ASN A 370 9.71 -17.58 -2.60
C ASN A 370 10.72 -17.49 -3.74
N ARG A 371 10.28 -17.53 -5.01
CA ARG A 371 11.18 -17.34 -6.17
C ARG A 371 11.87 -15.98 -6.12
N TRP A 372 11.16 -14.90 -5.73
CA TRP A 372 11.71 -13.55 -5.59
C TRP A 372 12.82 -13.49 -4.55
N PHE A 373 12.56 -13.93 -3.32
CA PHE A 373 13.57 -13.93 -2.27
C PHE A 373 14.70 -14.93 -2.53
N THR A 374 14.42 -16.09 -3.09
CA THR A 374 15.45 -17.06 -3.45
C THR A 374 16.45 -16.47 -4.46
N ARG A 375 15.97 -15.75 -5.46
CA ARG A 375 16.81 -15.07 -6.45
C ARG A 375 17.73 -14.03 -5.81
N TYR A 376 17.14 -13.08 -5.10
CA TYR A 376 17.88 -11.90 -4.65
C TYR A 376 18.65 -12.11 -3.35
N LEU A 377 18.21 -13.01 -2.48
CA LEU A 377 18.84 -13.22 -1.18
C LEU A 377 19.82 -14.41 -1.17
N HIS A 378 19.43 -15.53 -1.76
CA HIS A 378 20.35 -16.67 -1.90
C HIS A 378 21.23 -16.58 -3.16
N GLY A 379 20.81 -15.81 -4.16
CA GLY A 379 21.55 -15.67 -5.42
C GLY A 379 21.30 -16.80 -6.41
N GLU A 380 20.24 -17.59 -6.21
CA GLU A 380 19.86 -18.68 -7.12
C GLU A 380 19.40 -18.11 -8.47
N GLU A 381 19.98 -18.59 -9.56
CA GLU A 381 19.65 -18.17 -10.92
C GLU A 381 18.36 -18.86 -11.42
N ASN A 382 17.21 -18.41 -10.92
CA ASN A 382 15.90 -19.00 -11.23
C ASN A 382 15.14 -18.30 -12.36
N GLY A 383 15.74 -17.29 -13.00
CA GLY A 383 15.20 -16.61 -14.17
C GLY A 383 13.99 -15.70 -13.91
N VAL A 384 13.71 -15.35 -12.64
CA VAL A 384 12.56 -14.51 -12.28
C VAL A 384 12.57 -13.13 -12.94
N GLU A 385 13.74 -12.65 -13.38
CA GLU A 385 13.90 -11.40 -14.14
C GLU A 385 13.23 -11.42 -15.52
N ASN A 386 13.05 -12.62 -16.08
CA ASN A 386 12.45 -12.86 -17.39
C ASN A 386 10.94 -13.16 -17.30
N ASP A 387 10.42 -13.31 -16.10
CA ASP A 387 8.99 -13.52 -15.88
C ASP A 387 8.18 -12.29 -16.32
N PRO A 388 6.88 -12.44 -16.61
CA PRO A 388 5.95 -11.33 -16.87
C PRO A 388 6.04 -10.26 -15.80
N LYS A 389 5.90 -8.99 -16.20
CA LYS A 389 6.04 -7.85 -15.27
C LYS A 389 4.79 -7.64 -14.42
N ALA A 390 3.62 -8.09 -14.88
CA ALA A 390 2.39 -7.98 -14.13
C ALA A 390 1.64 -9.31 -14.06
N TRP A 391 1.01 -9.55 -12.93
CA TRP A 391 0.27 -10.75 -12.60
C TRP A 391 -1.09 -10.35 -12.03
N ILE A 392 -2.16 -10.61 -12.76
CA ILE A 392 -3.51 -10.15 -12.42
C ILE A 392 -4.38 -11.36 -12.07
N THR A 393 -4.81 -11.46 -10.81
CA THR A 393 -5.88 -12.40 -10.46
C THR A 393 -7.17 -11.88 -11.06
N ARG A 394 -7.71 -12.60 -12.03
CA ARG A 394 -8.94 -12.25 -12.73
C ARG A 394 -10.16 -12.41 -11.83
N GLU A 395 -11.27 -11.83 -12.29
CA GLU A 395 -12.57 -11.99 -11.68
C GLU A 395 -12.94 -13.47 -11.56
N ARG A 396 -13.25 -13.93 -10.35
CA ARG A 396 -13.60 -15.33 -10.02
C ARG A 396 -12.46 -16.33 -10.15
N ALA A 397 -11.22 -15.90 -10.42
CA ALA A 397 -10.05 -16.78 -10.38
C ALA A 397 -9.58 -16.98 -8.93
N GLU A 398 -8.91 -18.11 -8.69
CA GLU A 398 -8.23 -18.35 -7.43
C GLU A 398 -6.99 -17.44 -7.31
N ARG A 399 -6.64 -17.05 -6.09
CA ARG A 399 -5.55 -16.10 -5.84
C ARG A 399 -4.17 -16.60 -6.27
N ASP A 400 -3.96 -17.88 -6.27
CA ASP A 400 -2.70 -18.53 -6.65
C ASP A 400 -2.60 -18.82 -8.15
N GLU A 401 -3.61 -18.45 -8.95
CA GLU A 401 -3.67 -18.58 -10.39
C GLU A 401 -3.75 -17.23 -11.13
N PRO A 402 -2.81 -16.30 -10.90
CA PRO A 402 -2.85 -15.00 -11.57
C PRO A 402 -2.53 -15.13 -13.08
N THR A 403 -3.24 -14.34 -13.88
CA THR A 403 -2.98 -14.23 -15.32
C THR A 403 -1.75 -13.36 -15.57
N PRO A 404 -0.75 -13.83 -16.33
CA PRO A 404 0.44 -13.06 -16.65
C PRO A 404 0.16 -12.02 -17.74
N TYR A 405 0.65 -10.80 -17.54
CA TYR A 405 0.70 -9.74 -18.55
C TYR A 405 2.15 -9.32 -18.78
N ALA A 406 2.47 -8.94 -20.02
CA ALA A 406 3.79 -8.39 -20.34
C ALA A 406 4.11 -7.18 -19.47
N ASP A 407 3.08 -6.40 -19.10
CA ASP A 407 3.15 -5.22 -18.26
C ASP A 407 1.78 -4.83 -17.71
N TYR A 408 1.76 -3.86 -16.75
CA TYR A 408 0.54 -3.17 -16.32
C TYR A 408 0.71 -1.65 -16.49
N PRO A 409 -0.24 -0.96 -17.12
CA PRO A 409 -1.45 -1.49 -17.79
C PRO A 409 -1.14 -2.52 -18.87
N ASN A 410 -2.13 -3.35 -19.22
CA ASN A 410 -1.97 -4.28 -20.35
C ASN A 410 -1.55 -3.50 -21.61
N PRO A 411 -0.43 -3.86 -22.27
CA PRO A 411 0.07 -3.08 -23.42
C PRO A 411 -0.88 -3.02 -24.64
N GLN A 412 -1.93 -3.82 -24.65
CA GLN A 412 -2.97 -3.79 -25.68
C GLN A 412 -4.10 -2.81 -25.36
N ALA A 413 -4.11 -2.21 -24.16
CA ALA A 413 -5.06 -1.17 -23.81
C ALA A 413 -4.65 0.16 -24.46
N THR A 414 -5.61 0.86 -25.01
CA THR A 414 -5.44 2.21 -25.58
C THR A 414 -6.55 3.13 -25.10
N ASP A 415 -6.22 4.38 -24.92
CA ASP A 415 -7.13 5.39 -24.40
C ASP A 415 -8.29 5.66 -25.38
N VAL A 416 -9.52 5.59 -24.85
CA VAL A 416 -10.77 5.90 -25.57
C VAL A 416 -11.55 6.94 -24.78
N THR A 417 -11.79 8.10 -25.38
CA THR A 417 -12.54 9.18 -24.73
C THR A 417 -14.02 9.07 -25.02
N LEU A 418 -14.83 9.18 -23.98
CA LEU A 418 -16.30 9.25 -24.03
C LEU A 418 -16.78 10.62 -23.58
N PHE A 419 -17.89 11.06 -24.19
CA PHE A 419 -18.46 12.37 -23.98
C PHE A 419 -19.91 12.26 -23.48
N PRO A 420 -20.29 13.06 -22.46
CA PRO A 420 -21.64 13.06 -21.92
C PRO A 420 -22.61 13.83 -22.85
N THR A 421 -23.86 13.40 -22.87
CA THR A 421 -24.99 14.13 -23.46
C THR A 421 -26.09 14.34 -22.44
N ALA A 422 -26.88 15.41 -22.57
CA ALA A 422 -27.86 15.85 -21.59
C ALA A 422 -28.92 14.77 -21.20
N GLY A 423 -29.42 14.87 -19.98
CA GLY A 423 -30.45 13.99 -19.41
C GLY A 423 -30.12 13.47 -18.01
N ALA A 424 -29.05 13.93 -17.40
CA ALA A 424 -28.44 13.35 -16.20
C ALA A 424 -29.17 13.51 -14.87
N PRO A 425 -30.15 14.38 -14.59
CA PRO A 425 -31.00 14.21 -13.41
C PRO A 425 -31.75 12.87 -13.43
N GLY A 426 -32.14 12.38 -14.64
CA GLY A 426 -32.39 10.98 -14.92
C GLY A 426 -31.11 10.28 -15.35
N HIS A 427 -31.08 9.69 -16.55
CA HIS A 427 -29.87 9.13 -17.18
C HIS A 427 -29.56 9.90 -18.46
N GLY A 428 -28.45 10.66 -18.48
CA GLY A 428 -27.88 11.23 -19.70
C GLY A 428 -27.14 10.16 -20.50
N GLY A 429 -26.78 10.46 -21.74
CA GLY A 429 -26.01 9.54 -22.58
C GLY A 429 -24.49 9.68 -22.36
N LEU A 430 -23.74 8.63 -22.66
CA LEU A 430 -22.28 8.62 -22.68
C LEU A 430 -21.82 7.90 -23.96
N GLY A 431 -21.15 8.61 -24.87
CA GLY A 431 -20.84 8.09 -26.20
C GLY A 431 -19.46 8.46 -26.73
N LEU A 432 -19.08 7.86 -27.87
CA LEU A 432 -17.78 8.01 -28.51
C LEU A 432 -17.62 9.33 -29.29
N GLU A 433 -18.73 10.00 -29.61
CA GLU A 433 -18.70 11.21 -30.41
C GLU A 433 -19.04 12.42 -29.53
N GLN A 434 -18.19 13.42 -29.58
CA GLN A 434 -18.49 14.71 -28.98
C GLN A 434 -19.61 15.38 -29.79
N THR A 435 -20.84 15.21 -29.32
CA THR A 435 -21.95 15.97 -29.92
C THR A 435 -21.73 17.46 -29.63
N ARG A 436 -22.17 18.34 -30.54
CA ARG A 436 -22.18 19.80 -30.29
C ARG A 436 -23.22 20.16 -29.20
N ALA A 437 -23.39 19.32 -28.21
CA ALA A 437 -24.33 19.51 -27.13
C ALA A 437 -23.87 20.69 -26.27
N THR A 438 -24.47 21.82 -26.48
CA THR A 438 -24.39 23.00 -25.63
C THR A 438 -25.39 22.81 -24.50
N GLY A 439 -25.00 22.11 -23.44
CA GLY A 439 -25.86 21.90 -22.29
C GLY A 439 -25.09 22.06 -21.00
N ARG A 440 -25.74 22.61 -20.01
CA ARG A 440 -25.29 22.66 -18.62
C ARG A 440 -26.30 21.95 -17.77
N GLU A 441 -25.83 21.10 -16.88
CA GLU A 441 -26.67 20.39 -15.93
C GLU A 441 -26.15 20.65 -14.52
N THR A 442 -27.07 20.73 -13.56
CA THR A 442 -26.76 21.10 -12.17
C THR A 442 -27.18 20.00 -11.24
N LEU A 443 -26.32 19.71 -10.27
CA LEU A 443 -26.64 18.88 -9.11
C LEU A 443 -26.55 19.72 -7.84
N THR A 444 -27.26 19.28 -6.79
CA THR A 444 -27.25 19.88 -5.45
C THR A 444 -26.56 18.96 -4.47
N ASP A 445 -25.50 19.42 -3.81
CA ASP A 445 -24.76 18.65 -2.81
C ASP A 445 -25.64 18.19 -1.65
N ASN A 446 -25.50 16.92 -1.28
CA ASN A 446 -26.12 16.36 -0.08
C ASN A 446 -25.37 15.10 0.38
N TYR A 447 -24.50 15.24 1.37
CA TYR A 447 -23.71 14.16 1.95
C TYR A 447 -24.54 13.03 2.60
N SER A 448 -25.87 13.21 2.77
CA SER A 448 -26.72 12.19 3.40
C SER A 448 -26.88 10.93 2.55
N PHE A 449 -26.63 11.03 1.25
CA PHE A 449 -26.72 9.91 0.32
C PHE A 449 -25.35 9.23 0.13
N LYS A 450 -25.35 7.90 0.09
CA LYS A 450 -24.18 7.12 -0.35
C LYS A 450 -24.12 7.09 -1.88
N ALA A 451 -22.92 6.93 -2.43
CA ALA A 451 -22.72 6.80 -3.88
C ALA A 451 -23.56 5.66 -4.51
N GLU A 452 -23.75 4.55 -3.79
CA GLU A 452 -24.60 3.43 -4.20
C GLU A 452 -26.06 3.87 -4.42
N ALA A 453 -26.62 4.62 -3.47
CA ALA A 453 -27.99 5.14 -3.58
C ALA A 453 -28.13 6.16 -4.71
N LEU A 454 -27.09 6.97 -4.95
CA LEU A 454 -27.05 7.93 -6.04
C LEU A 454 -26.96 7.22 -7.41
N ALA A 455 -26.18 6.15 -7.52
CA ALA A 455 -26.03 5.37 -8.74
C ALA A 455 -27.31 4.59 -9.09
N ALA A 456 -28.01 4.04 -8.08
CA ALA A 456 -29.22 3.25 -8.25
C ALA A 456 -30.48 4.10 -8.51
N ALA A 457 -30.46 5.40 -8.18
CA ALA A 457 -31.64 6.26 -8.32
C ALA A 457 -32.00 6.51 -9.80
N GLU A 458 -33.23 6.28 -10.17
CA GLU A 458 -33.76 6.61 -11.51
C GLU A 458 -33.74 8.14 -11.76
N LEU A 459 -34.11 8.93 -10.75
CA LEU A 459 -34.15 10.39 -10.80
C LEU A 459 -33.71 10.98 -9.45
N THR A 460 -32.77 11.91 -9.45
CA THR A 460 -32.34 12.68 -8.27
C THR A 460 -31.63 13.96 -8.68
N GLU A 461 -31.77 15.02 -7.89
CA GLU A 461 -31.02 16.27 -8.05
C GLU A 461 -29.64 16.25 -7.40
N HIS A 462 -29.27 15.16 -6.73
CA HIS A 462 -28.03 15.09 -5.94
C HIS A 462 -26.84 14.48 -6.68
N ARG A 463 -27.03 14.11 -7.95
CA ARG A 463 -25.98 13.62 -8.85
C ARG A 463 -26.31 13.88 -10.32
N LEU A 464 -25.28 13.82 -11.18
CA LEU A 464 -25.41 13.63 -12.61
C LEU A 464 -24.88 12.26 -12.98
N ILE A 465 -25.61 11.50 -13.82
CA ILE A 465 -25.15 10.21 -14.33
C ILE A 465 -25.33 10.13 -15.84
N TYR A 466 -24.26 9.75 -16.53
CA TYR A 466 -24.23 9.58 -17.99
C TYR A 466 -23.91 8.13 -18.30
N VAL A 467 -24.74 7.50 -19.13
CA VAL A 467 -24.77 6.05 -19.32
C VAL A 467 -24.51 5.71 -20.79
N SER A 468 -23.58 4.78 -21.03
CA SER A 468 -23.29 4.26 -22.36
C SER A 468 -24.46 3.46 -22.95
N PRO A 469 -24.46 3.19 -24.27
CA PRO A 469 -25.25 2.09 -24.81
C PRO A 469 -25.00 0.78 -24.05
N THR A 470 -25.96 -0.13 -24.06
CA THR A 470 -25.78 -1.48 -23.50
C THR A 470 -24.71 -2.21 -24.30
N LEU A 471 -23.71 -2.76 -23.62
CA LEU A 471 -22.65 -3.53 -24.24
C LEU A 471 -23.19 -4.78 -24.91
N THR A 472 -22.90 -4.99 -26.18
CA THR A 472 -23.26 -6.21 -26.94
C THR A 472 -22.18 -7.28 -26.87
N GLU A 473 -20.97 -6.90 -26.50
CA GLU A 473 -19.79 -7.77 -26.29
C GLU A 473 -19.06 -7.37 -25.00
N ASP A 474 -18.28 -8.30 -24.44
CA ASP A 474 -17.46 -8.04 -23.28
C ASP A 474 -16.36 -7.01 -23.61
N ILE A 475 -16.12 -6.08 -22.71
CA ILE A 475 -15.06 -5.06 -22.80
C ILE A 475 -14.10 -5.22 -21.64
N HIS A 476 -12.79 -5.19 -21.93
CA HIS A 476 -11.74 -5.25 -20.93
C HIS A 476 -11.08 -3.88 -20.76
N LEU A 477 -11.18 -3.34 -19.54
CA LEU A 477 -10.46 -2.15 -19.10
C LEU A 477 -9.16 -2.57 -18.42
N SER A 478 -8.05 -1.87 -18.68
CA SER A 478 -6.78 -2.12 -17.98
C SER A 478 -5.96 -0.85 -17.92
N GLY A 479 -5.87 -0.25 -16.75
CA GLY A 479 -5.10 0.97 -16.51
C GLY A 479 -5.83 2.00 -15.67
N THR A 480 -5.45 3.26 -15.81
CA THR A 480 -5.96 4.39 -15.03
C THR A 480 -6.89 5.26 -15.87
N PRO A 481 -8.21 5.20 -15.65
CA PRO A 481 -9.14 6.12 -16.31
C PRO A 481 -8.88 7.57 -15.90
N LYS A 482 -9.13 8.51 -16.82
CA LYS A 482 -8.96 9.96 -16.60
C LYS A 482 -10.27 10.67 -16.80
N VAL A 483 -10.54 11.67 -15.98
CA VAL A 483 -11.74 12.50 -16.11
C VAL A 483 -11.37 13.96 -16.20
N THR A 484 -12.10 14.68 -17.04
CA THR A 484 -12.16 16.16 -17.04
C THR A 484 -13.60 16.57 -16.84
N VAL A 485 -13.85 17.33 -15.78
CA VAL A 485 -15.16 17.91 -15.49
C VAL A 485 -15.06 19.42 -15.56
N ARG A 486 -15.69 20.03 -16.59
CA ARG A 486 -15.82 21.47 -16.67
C ARG A 486 -16.98 21.92 -15.80
N MET A 487 -16.70 22.58 -14.70
CA MET A 487 -17.70 22.87 -13.68
C MET A 487 -17.60 24.27 -13.08
N ALA A 488 -18.71 24.74 -12.50
CA ALA A 488 -18.78 25.88 -11.63
C ALA A 488 -19.55 25.51 -10.36
N ALA A 489 -19.20 26.11 -9.22
CA ALA A 489 -19.94 25.92 -7.96
C ALA A 489 -20.64 27.20 -7.52
N SER A 490 -21.77 27.07 -6.79
CA SER A 490 -22.51 28.21 -6.22
C SER A 490 -21.84 28.79 -4.95
N LYS A 491 -20.91 28.04 -4.34
CA LYS A 491 -20.07 28.47 -3.21
C LYS A 491 -18.60 28.56 -3.63
N PRO A 492 -17.74 29.26 -2.88
CA PRO A 492 -16.29 29.35 -3.16
C PRO A 492 -15.55 28.02 -3.07
N ARG A 493 -16.11 27.02 -2.38
CA ARG A 493 -15.54 25.68 -2.20
C ARG A 493 -16.59 24.62 -2.46
N ALA A 494 -16.19 23.52 -3.09
CA ALA A 494 -17.04 22.36 -3.32
C ALA A 494 -16.17 21.11 -3.47
N ASN A 495 -16.65 19.99 -2.95
CA ASN A 495 -16.09 18.68 -3.27
C ASN A 495 -16.54 18.26 -4.69
N LEU A 496 -15.68 17.55 -5.40
CA LEU A 496 -16.03 16.83 -6.62
C LEU A 496 -15.68 15.36 -6.44
N SER A 497 -16.70 14.50 -6.54
CA SER A 497 -16.58 13.06 -6.54
C SER A 497 -16.98 12.51 -7.91
N VAL A 498 -16.16 11.64 -8.47
CA VAL A 498 -16.45 10.98 -9.75
C VAL A 498 -16.27 9.48 -9.61
N TYR A 499 -17.31 8.72 -9.96
CA TYR A 499 -17.28 7.28 -10.01
C TYR A 499 -17.53 6.79 -11.44
N LEU A 500 -16.85 5.74 -11.83
CA LEU A 500 -17.25 4.89 -12.95
C LEU A 500 -17.95 3.66 -12.37
N VAL A 501 -19.14 3.39 -12.88
CA VAL A 501 -20.00 2.31 -12.40
C VAL A 501 -20.45 1.42 -13.55
N SER A 502 -20.70 0.16 -13.28
CA SER A 502 -21.41 -0.72 -14.20
C SER A 502 -22.90 -0.79 -13.85
N LEU A 503 -23.74 -0.69 -14.84
CA LEU A 503 -25.20 -0.72 -14.68
C LEU A 503 -25.79 -1.92 -15.44
N PRO A 504 -26.98 -2.42 -15.05
CA PRO A 504 -27.84 -1.96 -13.95
C PRO A 504 -27.17 -2.19 -12.58
N TRP A 505 -27.43 -1.29 -11.63
CA TRP A 505 -26.94 -1.44 -10.26
C TRP A 505 -27.68 -2.59 -9.56
N GLU A 506 -26.92 -3.58 -9.11
CA GLU A 506 -27.46 -4.75 -8.40
C GLU A 506 -27.43 -4.52 -6.88
N GLU A 507 -28.63 -4.40 -6.26
CA GLU A 507 -28.75 -4.25 -4.81
C GLU A 507 -28.36 -5.53 -4.06
N GLY A 508 -27.82 -5.37 -2.84
CA GLY A 508 -27.66 -6.44 -1.86
C GLY A 508 -26.40 -7.30 -2.02
N ARG A 509 -25.58 -7.08 -3.02
CA ARG A 509 -24.24 -7.67 -3.08
C ARG A 509 -23.24 -6.78 -2.35
N ARG A 510 -22.27 -7.39 -1.62
CA ARG A 510 -21.06 -6.67 -1.26
C ARG A 510 -20.49 -6.13 -2.56
N THR A 511 -20.19 -4.83 -2.58
CA THR A 511 -19.64 -4.18 -3.74
C THR A 511 -18.33 -4.87 -4.12
N VAL A 512 -18.43 -5.85 -4.99
CA VAL A 512 -17.29 -6.34 -5.74
C VAL A 512 -17.20 -5.44 -6.95
N ILE A 513 -16.04 -4.87 -7.22
CA ILE A 513 -15.84 -3.88 -8.28
C ILE A 513 -16.42 -4.36 -9.63
N THR A 514 -16.25 -5.63 -9.93
CA THR A 514 -16.76 -6.29 -11.12
C THR A 514 -18.29 -6.31 -11.24
N ASP A 515 -19.00 -6.06 -10.14
CA ASP A 515 -20.45 -6.10 -10.16
C ASP A 515 -21.05 -4.69 -10.39
N ASN A 516 -20.56 -3.66 -9.68
CA ASN A 516 -21.19 -2.35 -9.72
C ASN A 516 -20.21 -1.18 -9.82
N LEU A 517 -19.12 -1.21 -9.09
CA LEU A 517 -18.15 -0.13 -9.04
C LEU A 517 -16.93 -0.50 -9.89
N ILE A 518 -16.63 0.28 -10.92
CA ILE A 518 -15.42 0.12 -11.71
C ILE A 518 -14.27 0.83 -10.98
N THR A 519 -14.35 2.14 -10.85
CA THR A 519 -13.33 2.92 -10.15
C THR A 519 -13.88 4.26 -9.70
N ARG A 520 -13.08 5.04 -8.96
CA ARG A 520 -13.49 6.32 -8.41
C ARG A 520 -12.31 7.27 -8.18
N GLY A 521 -12.63 8.55 -7.97
CA GLY A 521 -11.67 9.57 -7.60
C GLY A 521 -12.35 10.85 -7.10
N TRP A 522 -11.55 11.71 -6.48
CA TRP A 522 -12.03 12.93 -5.83
C TRP A 522 -11.08 14.09 -6.13
N ALA A 523 -11.61 15.31 -6.16
CA ALA A 523 -10.84 16.54 -6.33
C ALA A 523 -11.51 17.73 -5.64
N ASP A 524 -10.71 18.69 -5.17
CA ASP A 524 -11.19 20.04 -4.88
C ASP A 524 -11.04 20.90 -6.15
N PHE A 525 -12.13 21.56 -6.58
CA PHE A 525 -12.12 22.33 -7.81
C PHE A 525 -11.22 23.56 -7.77
N ARG A 526 -10.79 24.00 -6.60
CA ARG A 526 -9.84 25.11 -6.42
C ARG A 526 -8.39 24.70 -6.71
N ASN A 527 -8.08 23.40 -6.63
CA ASN A 527 -6.77 22.86 -6.98
C ASN A 527 -6.71 22.36 -8.44
N HIS A 528 -7.59 22.87 -9.31
CA HIS A 528 -7.72 22.41 -10.70
C HIS A 528 -6.46 22.57 -11.56
N ASN A 529 -5.57 23.53 -11.24
CA ASN A 529 -4.31 23.77 -11.96
C ASN A 529 -3.09 23.21 -11.23
N ASP A 530 -3.09 23.23 -9.88
CA ASP A 530 -1.94 22.83 -9.08
C ASP A 530 -2.41 22.27 -7.72
N ILE A 531 -2.03 21.03 -7.41
CA ILE A 531 -2.31 20.44 -6.10
C ILE A 531 -1.53 21.10 -4.97
N ARG A 532 -0.49 21.90 -5.27
CA ARG A 532 0.33 22.61 -4.28
C ARG A 532 -0.27 23.93 -3.83
N LYS A 533 -1.25 24.43 -4.57
CA LYS A 533 -1.80 25.76 -4.29
C LYS A 533 -3.22 25.89 -4.81
N GLU A 534 -4.15 26.06 -3.89
CA GLU A 534 -5.52 26.40 -4.25
C GLU A 534 -5.62 27.78 -4.90
N GLU A 535 -6.57 27.95 -5.81
CA GLU A 535 -6.90 29.23 -6.45
C GLU A 535 -8.21 29.80 -5.90
N ASP A 536 -8.33 31.13 -5.90
CA ASP A 536 -9.57 31.79 -5.50
C ASP A 536 -10.57 31.81 -6.67
N VAL A 537 -11.39 30.76 -6.74
CA VAL A 537 -12.43 30.63 -7.78
C VAL A 537 -13.72 31.26 -7.29
N LYS A 538 -14.19 32.31 -8.00
CA LYS A 538 -15.44 32.98 -7.65
C LYS A 538 -16.64 32.09 -7.98
N PRO A 539 -17.70 32.08 -7.16
CA PRO A 539 -18.93 31.37 -7.45
C PRO A 539 -19.44 31.63 -8.87
N GLY A 540 -19.85 30.60 -9.58
CA GLY A 540 -20.32 30.66 -10.97
C GLY A 540 -19.23 30.70 -12.04
N THR A 541 -17.94 30.75 -11.67
CA THR A 541 -16.82 30.66 -12.63
C THR A 541 -16.56 29.21 -13.01
N PHE A 542 -16.55 28.92 -14.33
CA PHE A 542 -16.23 27.59 -14.84
C PHE A 542 -14.73 27.36 -14.88
N VAL A 543 -14.29 26.22 -14.36
CA VAL A 543 -12.92 25.71 -14.46
C VAL A 543 -12.95 24.26 -14.95
N ASP A 544 -11.85 23.79 -15.52
CA ASP A 544 -11.68 22.41 -15.95
C ASP A 544 -10.93 21.66 -14.83
N VAL A 545 -11.60 20.73 -14.16
CA VAL A 545 -11.02 19.88 -13.13
C VAL A 545 -10.66 18.54 -13.77
N SER A 546 -9.37 18.29 -13.94
CA SER A 546 -8.86 17.08 -14.59
C SER A 546 -8.02 16.27 -13.61
N PHE A 547 -8.34 14.98 -13.47
CA PHE A 547 -7.60 14.07 -12.58
C PHE A 547 -7.74 12.61 -13.01
N ASP A 548 -6.82 11.80 -12.50
CA ASP A 548 -6.85 10.35 -12.67
C ASP A 548 -7.79 9.71 -11.64
N LEU A 549 -8.60 8.75 -12.09
CA LEU A 549 -9.31 7.84 -11.18
C LEU A 549 -8.34 6.75 -10.71
N MET A 550 -8.77 5.86 -9.80
CA MET A 550 -7.92 4.78 -9.35
C MET A 550 -7.63 3.78 -10.48
N PRO A 551 -6.43 3.21 -10.57
CA PRO A 551 -6.10 2.19 -11.56
C PRO A 551 -6.95 0.93 -11.35
N ASP A 552 -7.31 0.28 -12.46
CA ASP A 552 -8.15 -0.92 -12.45
C ASP A 552 -7.81 -1.87 -13.60
N ASP A 553 -8.23 -3.13 -13.48
CA ASP A 553 -8.20 -4.14 -14.54
C ASP A 553 -9.45 -4.99 -14.42
N GLN A 554 -10.46 -4.68 -15.25
CA GLN A 554 -11.81 -5.21 -15.12
C GLN A 554 -12.42 -5.61 -16.44
N LEU A 555 -13.16 -6.71 -16.42
CA LEU A 555 -13.96 -7.19 -17.53
C LEU A 555 -15.43 -6.80 -17.34
N LEU A 556 -15.91 -5.89 -18.19
CA LEU A 556 -17.32 -5.53 -18.29
C LEU A 556 -18.04 -6.47 -19.27
N ARG A 557 -19.14 -7.04 -18.84
CA ARG A 557 -19.84 -8.07 -19.60
C ARG A 557 -20.87 -7.48 -20.58
N ALA A 558 -21.11 -8.21 -21.66
CA ALA A 558 -22.27 -7.96 -22.51
C ALA A 558 -23.55 -7.88 -21.67
N GLY A 559 -24.43 -6.92 -21.96
CA GLY A 559 -25.62 -6.61 -21.19
C GLY A 559 -25.42 -5.54 -20.10
N GLN A 560 -24.18 -5.19 -19.74
CA GLN A 560 -23.89 -4.08 -18.83
C GLN A 560 -23.77 -2.74 -19.59
N GLN A 561 -23.79 -1.65 -18.85
CA GLN A 561 -23.55 -0.29 -19.33
C GLN A 561 -22.48 0.37 -18.46
N ILE A 562 -21.71 1.29 -19.04
CA ILE A 562 -20.74 2.10 -18.32
C ILE A 562 -21.45 3.39 -17.88
N GLY A 563 -21.45 3.68 -16.58
CA GLY A 563 -21.98 4.92 -16.02
C GLY A 563 -20.88 5.85 -15.52
N LEU A 564 -20.88 7.11 -15.96
CA LEU A 564 -20.11 8.20 -15.39
C LEU A 564 -20.99 8.93 -14.38
N LEU A 565 -20.73 8.71 -13.08
CA LEU A 565 -21.46 9.31 -11.96
C LEU A 565 -20.66 10.49 -11.40
N ILE A 566 -21.24 11.68 -11.40
CA ILE A 566 -20.67 12.92 -10.86
C ILE A 566 -21.55 13.41 -9.71
N PHE A 567 -20.95 13.63 -8.55
CA PHE A 567 -21.63 14.17 -7.36
C PHE A 567 -20.64 14.99 -6.52
N SER A 568 -21.09 15.63 -5.45
CA SER A 568 -20.22 16.49 -4.64
C SER A 568 -19.64 15.75 -3.44
N SER A 569 -20.25 15.86 -2.27
CA SER A 569 -19.73 15.23 -1.04
C SER A 569 -19.99 13.73 -1.03
N ASP A 570 -18.92 12.97 -0.83
CA ASP A 570 -18.99 11.51 -0.68
C ASP A 570 -19.13 11.15 0.80
N LYS A 571 -20.25 10.53 1.14
CA LYS A 571 -20.60 10.18 2.53
C LYS A 571 -19.54 9.35 3.24
N GLU A 572 -18.77 8.55 2.51
CA GLU A 572 -17.85 7.58 3.09
C GLU A 572 -16.39 8.06 3.11
N PHE A 573 -16.08 9.14 2.36
CA PHE A 573 -14.69 9.55 2.16
C PHE A 573 -14.40 11.03 2.42
N THR A 574 -15.37 11.94 2.21
CA THR A 574 -15.11 13.38 2.22
C THR A 574 -15.71 14.08 3.43
N LEU A 575 -15.40 15.37 3.61
CA LEU A 575 -16.06 16.23 4.57
C LEU A 575 -17.55 16.39 4.23
N TRP A 576 -18.36 16.70 5.24
CA TRP A 576 -19.81 16.89 5.18
C TRP A 576 -20.20 18.35 5.43
N PRO A 577 -20.06 19.25 4.44
CA PRO A 577 -20.54 20.63 4.58
C PRO A 577 -22.08 20.66 4.61
N GLU A 578 -22.66 21.78 5.03
CA GLU A 578 -24.12 21.93 4.97
C GLU A 578 -24.63 21.75 3.54
N PRO A 579 -25.64 20.90 3.33
CA PRO A 579 -26.22 20.62 2.01
C PRO A 579 -26.67 21.89 1.25
N GLY A 580 -26.79 21.79 -0.08
CA GLY A 580 -27.33 22.85 -0.90
C GLY A 580 -26.31 23.61 -1.75
N THR A 581 -25.04 23.21 -1.75
CA THR A 581 -24.08 23.71 -2.74
C THR A 581 -24.44 23.15 -4.11
N GLU A 582 -24.66 24.05 -5.09
CA GLU A 582 -24.92 23.64 -6.47
C GLU A 582 -23.63 23.53 -7.26
N LEU A 583 -23.46 22.42 -7.99
CA LEU A 583 -22.42 22.20 -8.98
C LEU A 583 -23.05 22.18 -10.35
N THR A 584 -22.67 23.11 -11.22
CA THR A 584 -23.10 23.15 -12.62
C THR A 584 -22.00 22.60 -13.51
N VAL A 585 -22.28 21.57 -14.27
CA VAL A 585 -21.37 20.89 -15.20
C VAL A 585 -21.67 21.35 -16.62
N ASP A 586 -20.64 21.80 -17.35
CA ASP A 586 -20.70 22.12 -18.78
C ASP A 586 -20.30 20.88 -19.59
N LEU A 587 -21.27 20.31 -20.29
CA LEU A 587 -21.10 19.04 -21.02
C LEU A 587 -20.10 19.15 -22.17
N ALA A 588 -19.97 20.33 -22.78
CA ALA A 588 -19.03 20.52 -23.89
C ALA A 588 -17.56 20.43 -23.48
N GLY A 589 -17.25 20.70 -22.20
CA GLY A 589 -15.90 20.61 -21.64
C GLY A 589 -15.69 19.37 -20.77
N THR A 590 -16.68 18.46 -20.68
CA THR A 590 -16.60 17.28 -19.81
C THR A 590 -16.38 16.01 -20.62
N SER A 591 -15.50 15.14 -20.14
CA SER A 591 -15.17 13.87 -20.78
C SER A 591 -14.58 12.86 -19.80
N VAL A 592 -14.63 11.58 -20.14
CA VAL A 592 -13.91 10.52 -19.46
C VAL A 592 -13.12 9.69 -20.48
N THR A 593 -11.86 9.41 -20.18
CA THR A 593 -10.98 8.59 -21.02
C THR A 593 -10.73 7.25 -20.32
N LEU A 594 -11.02 6.16 -21.03
CA LEU A 594 -10.93 4.79 -20.53
C LEU A 594 -9.80 4.05 -21.25
N PRO A 595 -8.92 3.32 -20.53
CA PRO A 595 -7.92 2.43 -21.13
C PRO A 595 -8.58 1.09 -21.52
N VAL A 596 -8.93 0.94 -22.80
CA VAL A 596 -9.69 -0.21 -23.33
C VAL A 596 -8.79 -1.12 -24.14
N LEU A 597 -8.82 -2.43 -23.90
CA LEU A 597 -8.17 -3.41 -24.79
C LEU A 597 -8.83 -3.40 -26.16
N GLY A 598 -8.01 -3.26 -27.21
CA GLY A 598 -8.51 -3.09 -28.58
C GLY A 598 -9.07 -1.69 -28.90
N GLY A 599 -9.03 -0.77 -27.93
CA GLY A 599 -9.27 0.65 -28.12
C GLY A 599 -10.66 1.04 -28.64
N LYS A 600 -10.71 2.15 -29.37
CA LYS A 600 -11.95 2.71 -29.94
C LYS A 600 -12.68 1.70 -30.84
N GLN A 601 -11.98 0.82 -31.52
CA GLN A 601 -12.60 -0.18 -32.39
C GLN A 601 -13.38 -1.23 -31.58
N ALA A 602 -12.79 -1.76 -30.52
CA ALA A 602 -13.45 -2.73 -29.65
C ALA A 602 -14.67 -2.12 -28.94
N LEU A 603 -14.49 -0.93 -28.36
CA LEU A 603 -15.59 -0.26 -27.65
C LEU A 603 -16.72 0.17 -28.62
N GLY A 604 -16.37 0.67 -29.81
CA GLY A 604 -17.34 1.03 -30.84
C GLY A 604 -18.16 -0.14 -31.34
N LYS A 605 -17.54 -1.32 -31.47
CA LYS A 605 -18.24 -2.57 -31.81
C LYS A 605 -19.20 -2.99 -30.70
N ALA A 606 -18.77 -2.89 -29.44
CA ALA A 606 -19.63 -3.22 -28.29
C ALA A 606 -20.82 -2.25 -28.14
N PHE A 607 -20.70 -1.00 -28.60
CA PHE A 607 -21.79 -0.02 -28.62
C PHE A 607 -22.71 -0.12 -29.83
N ALA A 608 -22.24 -0.71 -30.95
CA ALA A 608 -22.93 -0.72 -32.25
C ALA A 608 -23.99 -1.82 -32.40
N GLY A 609 -24.47 -2.37 -31.31
CA GLY A 609 -25.63 -3.28 -31.35
C GLY A 609 -26.95 -2.63 -31.70
N GLU A 610 -26.93 -1.35 -32.11
CA GLU A 610 -28.09 -0.61 -32.64
C GLU A 610 -28.05 -0.55 -34.17
#